data_d4a0eb428a72575097ef1aabe015de5a
#
_entry.id   d4a0eb428a72575097ef1aabe015de5a
#
_cell.length_a   1.000
_cell.length_b   1.000
_cell.length_c   1.000
_cell.angle_alpha   90.00
_cell.angle_beta   90.00
_cell.angle_gamma   90.00
#
_symmetry.space_group_name_H-M   'P 1'
#
loop_
_entity.id
_entity.type
_entity.pdbx_description
1 polymer ?
#
loop_
_entity_poly.entity_id
_entity_poly.type
_entity_poly.pdbx_seq_one_letter_code
_entity_poly.pdbx_strand_id
1 'polypeptide(L)'
;MKKLVLCGALLLAVAGSAFAQSPQKPGKWNVKMQMEIPGMPFKMPPINVDVCLTEEDLKDPQKSVPSDPKSKCTVNDYKVDGNTVTWSMECPKDKTKGNGEITFTDETYTGWMKMQVGEQEMTTKYTGTWKGECTKK
;
A
#
# COMPACT_ATOMS: atom_id res chain seq x y z
N MET A 1 27.41 -60.41 -9.40
CA MET A 1 27.89 -59.07 -9.06
C MET A 1 26.86 -58.04 -9.55
N LYS A 2 25.98 -57.64 -8.65
CA LYS A 2 24.89 -56.67 -8.96
C LYS A 2 25.37 -55.27 -8.60
N LYS A 3 25.53 -54.43 -9.61
CA LYS A 3 25.84 -52.99 -9.40
C LYS A 3 24.54 -52.22 -9.19
N LEU A 4 24.27 -51.81 -7.96
CA LEU A 4 23.22 -50.84 -7.63
C LEU A 4 23.69 -49.44 -8.06
N VAL A 5 22.99 -48.90 -9.04
CA VAL A 5 23.11 -47.45 -9.40
C VAL A 5 22.10 -46.68 -8.56
N LEU A 6 22.57 -45.96 -7.55
CA LEU A 6 21.74 -44.98 -6.83
C LEU A 6 21.61 -43.73 -7.68
N CYS A 7 20.46 -43.54 -8.30
CA CYS A 7 20.04 -42.23 -8.85
C CYS A 7 19.62 -41.32 -7.71
N GLY A 8 20.51 -40.41 -7.28
CA GLY A 8 20.19 -39.35 -6.39
C GLY A 8 19.38 -38.25 -7.13
N ALA A 9 18.09 -38.18 -6.90
CA ALA A 9 17.26 -37.10 -7.37
C ALA A 9 17.53 -35.85 -6.52
N LEU A 10 18.28 -34.88 -7.08
CA LEU A 10 18.54 -33.57 -6.51
C LEU A 10 17.27 -32.74 -6.71
N LEU A 11 16.42 -32.65 -5.68
CA LEU A 11 15.28 -31.71 -5.63
C LEU A 11 15.82 -30.30 -5.47
N LEU A 12 15.93 -29.57 -6.57
CA LEU A 12 16.12 -28.13 -6.56
C LEU A 12 14.82 -27.49 -6.04
N ALA A 13 14.82 -27.12 -4.76
CA ALA A 13 13.81 -26.25 -4.18
C ALA A 13 13.97 -24.85 -4.78
N VAL A 14 13.20 -24.54 -5.80
CA VAL A 14 13.05 -23.17 -6.31
C VAL A 14 12.28 -22.38 -5.24
N ALA A 15 13.01 -21.66 -4.39
CA ALA A 15 12.44 -20.66 -3.50
C ALA A 15 11.93 -19.52 -4.37
N GLY A 16 10.71 -19.64 -4.90
CA GLY A 16 10.01 -18.54 -5.54
C GLY A 16 9.77 -17.48 -4.48
N SER A 17 10.34 -16.30 -4.68
CA SER A 17 10.00 -15.10 -3.91
C SER A 17 8.54 -14.79 -4.22
N ALA A 18 7.63 -15.28 -3.39
CA ALA A 18 6.23 -14.85 -3.45
C ALA A 18 6.19 -13.40 -3.01
N PHE A 19 6.14 -12.48 -3.96
CA PHE A 19 5.75 -11.11 -3.67
C PHE A 19 4.34 -11.17 -3.07
N ALA A 20 4.23 -10.85 -1.79
CA ALA A 20 2.96 -10.84 -1.11
C ALA A 20 2.05 -9.82 -1.80
N GLN A 21 0.98 -10.28 -2.43
CA GLN A 21 -0.02 -9.43 -3.05
C GLN A 21 -0.72 -8.60 -1.99
N SER A 22 -1.05 -7.35 -2.33
CA SER A 22 -1.88 -6.51 -1.48
C SER A 22 -3.20 -7.23 -1.14
N PRO A 23 -3.62 -7.24 0.13
CA PRO A 23 -4.93 -7.80 0.53
C PRO A 23 -6.11 -6.96 0.06
N GLN A 24 -5.86 -5.83 -0.60
CA GLN A 24 -6.88 -4.93 -1.12
C GLN A 24 -7.63 -5.58 -2.29
N LYS A 25 -8.96 -5.49 -2.25
CA LYS A 25 -9.84 -5.97 -3.32
C LYS A 25 -9.79 -5.02 -4.52
N PRO A 26 -9.67 -5.52 -5.76
CA PRO A 26 -9.79 -4.65 -6.94
C PRO A 26 -11.21 -4.09 -7.06
N GLY A 27 -11.31 -2.91 -7.65
CA GLY A 27 -12.59 -2.24 -7.87
C GLY A 27 -12.57 -0.76 -7.49
N LYS A 28 -13.76 -0.20 -7.39
CA LYS A 28 -13.97 1.19 -7.01
C LYS A 28 -14.00 1.33 -5.49
N TRP A 29 -13.19 2.22 -4.97
CA TRP A 29 -13.11 2.56 -3.55
C TRP A 29 -13.48 4.02 -3.33
N ASN A 30 -14.34 4.28 -2.36
CA ASN A 30 -14.52 5.62 -1.82
C ASN A 30 -13.56 5.79 -0.64
N VAL A 31 -12.64 6.72 -0.76
CA VAL A 31 -11.57 6.96 0.22
C VAL A 31 -11.82 8.29 0.92
N LYS A 32 -12.02 8.24 2.21
CA LYS A 32 -12.12 9.41 3.08
C LYS A 32 -10.74 9.65 3.71
N MET A 33 -10.23 10.86 3.55
CA MET A 33 -8.95 11.30 4.10
C MET A 33 -9.19 12.41 5.11
N GLN A 34 -8.58 12.28 6.29
CA GLN A 34 -8.60 13.28 7.35
C GLN A 34 -7.17 13.68 7.68
N MET A 35 -6.79 14.90 7.38
CA MET A 35 -5.47 15.44 7.70
C MET A 35 -5.46 16.07 9.11
N GLU A 36 -4.39 15.78 9.85
CA GLU A 36 -4.12 16.33 11.16
C GLU A 36 -2.71 16.94 11.16
N ILE A 37 -2.62 18.22 11.48
CA ILE A 37 -1.36 18.95 11.58
C ILE A 37 -1.20 19.42 13.03
N PRO A 38 -0.17 18.96 13.75
CA PRO A 38 0.08 19.40 15.12
C PRO A 38 0.21 20.91 15.22
N GLY A 39 -0.41 21.51 16.24
CA GLY A 39 -0.37 22.96 16.46
C GLY A 39 -1.41 23.78 15.70
N MET A 40 -2.20 23.17 14.83
CA MET A 40 -3.35 23.85 14.22
C MET A 40 -4.56 23.86 15.15
N PRO A 41 -5.18 25.02 15.39
CA PRO A 41 -6.32 25.14 16.31
C PRO A 41 -7.64 24.64 15.72
N PHE A 42 -7.66 24.29 14.43
CA PHE A 42 -8.86 23.79 13.73
C PHE A 42 -8.56 22.47 13.00
N LYS A 43 -9.59 21.62 12.92
CA LYS A 43 -9.54 20.39 12.14
C LYS A 43 -9.87 20.71 10.69
N MET A 44 -9.06 20.21 9.77
CA MET A 44 -9.37 20.31 8.35
C MET A 44 -10.58 19.41 8.01
N PRO A 45 -11.50 19.85 7.15
CA PRO A 45 -12.60 19.00 6.72
C PRO A 45 -12.07 17.76 6.00
N PRO A 46 -12.74 16.61 6.15
CA PRO A 46 -12.33 15.40 5.45
C PRO A 46 -12.53 15.55 3.94
N ILE A 47 -11.62 14.97 3.19
CA ILE A 47 -11.68 14.90 1.73
C ILE A 47 -12.14 13.49 1.33
N ASN A 48 -13.09 13.40 0.42
CA ASN A 48 -13.55 12.14 -0.14
C ASN A 48 -13.15 12.07 -1.62
N VAL A 49 -12.52 10.97 -2.00
CA VAL A 49 -12.15 10.68 -3.39
C VAL A 49 -12.58 9.28 -3.76
N ASP A 50 -12.99 9.11 -5.02
CA ASP A 50 -13.23 7.79 -5.59
C ASP A 50 -11.99 7.35 -6.38
N VAL A 51 -11.51 6.15 -6.08
CA VAL A 51 -10.35 5.55 -6.73
C VAL A 51 -10.77 4.23 -7.34
N CYS A 52 -10.37 3.99 -8.57
CA CYS A 52 -10.53 2.69 -9.22
C CYS A 52 -9.18 1.99 -9.28
N LEU A 53 -9.08 0.81 -8.68
CA LEU A 53 -7.88 -0.02 -8.65
C LEU A 53 -8.13 -1.30 -9.41
N THR A 54 -7.27 -1.59 -10.38
CA THR A 54 -7.27 -2.86 -11.11
C THR A 54 -6.43 -3.91 -10.38
N GLU A 55 -6.58 -5.17 -10.75
CA GLU A 55 -5.69 -6.23 -10.23
C GLU A 55 -4.21 -5.96 -10.55
N GLU A 56 -3.94 -5.33 -11.69
CA GLU A 56 -2.58 -4.95 -12.09
C GLU A 56 -2.01 -3.84 -11.20
N ASP A 57 -2.83 -2.84 -10.86
CA ASP A 57 -2.41 -1.77 -9.96
C ASP A 57 -2.05 -2.30 -8.56
N LEU A 58 -2.77 -3.31 -8.09
CA LEU A 58 -2.53 -3.93 -6.78
C LEU A 58 -1.25 -4.79 -6.71
N LYS A 59 -0.68 -5.17 -7.86
CA LYS A 59 0.62 -5.85 -7.93
C LYS A 59 1.79 -4.88 -7.82
N ASP A 60 1.55 -3.58 -8.03
CA ASP A 60 2.57 -2.54 -7.98
C ASP A 60 2.47 -1.76 -6.67
N PRO A 61 3.43 -1.89 -5.73
CA PRO A 61 3.44 -1.14 -4.49
C PRO A 61 3.36 0.38 -4.69
N GLN A 62 3.90 0.90 -5.80
CA GLN A 62 3.86 2.33 -6.12
C GLN A 62 2.44 2.84 -6.38
N LYS A 63 1.56 1.96 -6.83
CA LYS A 63 0.16 2.28 -7.16
C LYS A 63 -0.81 1.89 -6.05
N SER A 64 -0.44 0.91 -5.23
CA SER A 64 -1.32 0.37 -4.18
C SER A 64 -1.33 1.19 -2.89
N VAL A 65 -0.39 2.13 -2.71
CA VAL A 65 -0.38 3.05 -1.57
C VAL A 65 -0.85 4.45 -1.96
N PRO A 66 -1.50 5.18 -1.03
CA PRO A 66 -1.90 6.55 -1.30
C PRO A 66 -0.69 7.46 -1.56
N SER A 67 -0.58 7.99 -2.77
CA SER A 67 0.46 8.93 -3.15
C SER A 67 -0.04 9.90 -4.23
N ASP A 68 0.51 11.11 -4.25
CA ASP A 68 0.27 12.04 -5.36
C ASP A 68 1.21 11.70 -6.53
N PRO A 69 0.68 11.34 -7.71
CA PRO A 69 1.49 11.04 -8.88
C PRO A 69 2.44 12.16 -9.31
N LYS A 70 2.11 13.42 -8.96
CA LYS A 70 2.91 14.59 -9.30
C LYS A 70 4.16 14.75 -8.43
N SER A 71 4.15 14.22 -7.23
CA SER A 71 5.25 14.34 -6.26
C SER A 71 6.41 13.39 -6.53
N LYS A 72 6.27 12.44 -7.46
CA LYS A 72 7.29 11.44 -7.82
C LYS A 72 7.91 10.75 -6.60
N CYS A 73 7.06 10.36 -5.66
CA CYS A 73 7.49 9.63 -4.47
C CYS A 73 7.89 8.21 -4.83
N THR A 74 8.88 7.67 -4.11
CA THR A 74 9.28 6.26 -4.20
C THR A 74 8.80 5.54 -2.94
N VAL A 75 8.06 4.45 -3.13
CA VAL A 75 7.65 3.56 -2.04
C VAL A 75 8.77 2.57 -1.75
N ASN A 76 9.16 2.48 -0.49
CA ASN A 76 10.17 1.57 0.02
C ASN A 76 9.57 0.71 1.15
N ASP A 77 10.29 -0.31 1.57
CA ASP A 77 9.94 -1.16 2.72
C ASP A 77 8.48 -1.66 2.71
N TYR A 78 7.94 -1.90 1.53
CA TYR A 78 6.57 -2.41 1.39
C TYR A 78 6.48 -3.83 1.93
N LYS A 79 5.62 -4.02 2.93
CA LYS A 79 5.40 -5.32 3.58
C LYS A 79 3.91 -5.60 3.70
N VAL A 80 3.56 -6.85 3.48
CA VAL A 80 2.21 -7.37 3.71
C VAL A 80 2.29 -8.41 4.82
N ASP A 81 1.53 -8.19 5.88
CA ASP A 81 1.38 -9.12 7.01
C ASP A 81 -0.11 -9.38 7.24
N GLY A 82 -0.57 -10.53 6.75
CA GLY A 82 -2.00 -10.86 6.75
C GLY A 82 -2.81 -9.84 5.97
N ASN A 83 -3.66 -9.11 6.65
CA ASN A 83 -4.51 -8.05 6.10
C ASN A 83 -3.96 -6.63 6.33
N THR A 84 -2.74 -6.51 6.84
CA THR A 84 -2.08 -5.23 7.11
C THR A 84 -0.94 -5.01 6.14
N VAL A 85 -0.88 -3.81 5.57
CA VAL A 85 0.19 -3.34 4.68
C VAL A 85 0.89 -2.18 5.35
N THR A 86 2.21 -2.25 5.40
CA THR A 86 3.07 -1.16 5.87
C THR A 86 4.05 -0.76 4.77
N TRP A 87 4.42 0.51 4.74
CA TRP A 87 5.41 1.04 3.79
C TRP A 87 6.11 2.25 4.36
N SER A 88 7.25 2.58 3.75
CA SER A 88 7.86 3.90 3.83
C SER A 88 7.88 4.54 2.44
N MET A 89 7.99 5.86 2.38
CA MET A 89 8.11 6.58 1.12
C MET A 89 9.05 7.77 1.24
N GLU A 90 9.66 8.11 0.13
CA GLU A 90 10.48 9.30 -0.03
C GLU A 90 10.04 10.07 -1.27
N CYS A 91 9.86 11.38 -1.12
CA CYS A 91 9.50 12.29 -2.18
C CYS A 91 10.64 13.30 -2.37
N PRO A 92 11.64 13.00 -3.22
CA PRO A 92 12.86 13.82 -3.35
C PRO A 92 12.56 15.26 -3.78
N LYS A 93 11.55 15.44 -4.64
CA LYS A 93 11.15 16.77 -5.14
C LYS A 93 10.71 17.71 -4.03
N ASP A 94 9.94 17.18 -3.09
CA ASP A 94 9.36 17.95 -1.99
C ASP A 94 10.18 17.82 -0.70
N LYS A 95 11.29 17.05 -0.75
CA LYS A 95 12.15 16.72 0.39
C LYS A 95 11.35 16.17 1.58
N THR A 96 10.33 15.38 1.28
CA THR A 96 9.47 14.76 2.28
C THR A 96 9.75 13.28 2.40
N LYS A 97 9.58 12.76 3.61
CA LYS A 97 9.63 11.34 3.93
C LYS A 97 8.41 10.97 4.72
N GLY A 98 7.97 9.75 4.56
CA GLY A 98 6.80 9.28 5.29
C GLY A 98 6.78 7.79 5.47
N ASN A 99 5.86 7.36 6.29
CA ASN A 99 5.53 5.95 6.48
C ASN A 99 4.03 5.82 6.74
N GLY A 100 3.51 4.66 6.46
CA GLY A 100 2.09 4.41 6.63
C GLY A 100 1.77 2.96 6.89
N GLU A 101 0.53 2.76 7.30
CA GLU A 101 -0.05 1.47 7.57
C GLU A 101 -1.53 1.48 7.18
N ILE A 102 -1.98 0.42 6.53
CA ILE A 102 -3.39 0.19 6.21
C ILE A 102 -3.75 -1.23 6.60
N THR A 103 -4.85 -1.38 7.32
CA THR A 103 -5.45 -2.68 7.64
C THR A 103 -6.75 -2.84 6.87
N PHE A 104 -6.83 -3.90 6.09
CA PHE A 104 -7.99 -4.24 5.26
C PHE A 104 -8.93 -5.19 5.98
N THR A 105 -10.22 -5.02 5.72
CA THR A 105 -11.26 -6.01 5.93
C THR A 105 -11.89 -6.31 4.56
N ASP A 106 -12.96 -7.11 4.49
CA ASP A 106 -13.50 -7.55 3.19
C ASP A 106 -13.81 -6.40 2.22
N GLU A 107 -14.50 -5.37 2.71
CA GLU A 107 -14.97 -4.24 1.87
C GLU A 107 -14.62 -2.87 2.45
N THR A 108 -13.80 -2.84 3.50
CA THR A 108 -13.34 -1.60 4.11
C THR A 108 -11.85 -1.67 4.43
N TYR A 109 -11.25 -0.53 4.63
CA TYR A 109 -9.95 -0.43 5.26
C TYR A 109 -9.85 0.83 6.12
N THR A 110 -8.97 0.76 7.09
CA THR A 110 -8.55 1.92 7.87
C THR A 110 -7.03 1.99 7.88
N GLY A 111 -6.51 3.18 7.96
CA GLY A 111 -5.07 3.35 8.01
C GLY A 111 -4.64 4.78 8.29
N TRP A 112 -3.37 4.97 8.30
CA TRP A 112 -2.75 6.27 8.51
C TRP A 112 -1.45 6.38 7.71
N MET A 113 -1.07 7.60 7.44
CA MET A 113 0.22 7.94 6.87
C MET A 113 0.76 9.18 7.59
N LYS A 114 2.00 9.11 8.02
CA LYS A 114 2.75 10.23 8.58
C LYS A 114 3.74 10.73 7.56
N MET A 115 3.76 12.02 7.34
CA MET A 115 4.67 12.70 6.42
C MET A 115 5.46 13.75 7.16
N GLN A 116 6.78 13.72 7.03
CA GLN A 116 7.67 14.74 7.54
C GLN A 116 7.95 15.76 6.43
N VAL A 117 7.52 16.99 6.63
CA VAL A 117 7.72 18.12 5.71
C VAL A 117 8.53 19.19 6.42
N GLY A 118 9.84 19.18 6.20
CA GLY A 118 10.75 20.01 7.00
C GLY A 118 10.72 19.61 8.48
N GLU A 119 10.40 20.55 9.35
CA GLU A 119 10.26 20.31 10.80
C GLU A 119 8.84 19.92 11.25
N GLN A 120 7.88 19.92 10.32
CA GLN A 120 6.48 19.60 10.62
C GLN A 120 6.16 18.15 10.27
N GLU A 121 5.47 17.46 11.18
CA GLU A 121 4.86 16.16 10.93
C GLU A 121 3.36 16.35 10.64
N MET A 122 2.90 15.78 9.53
CA MET A 122 1.49 15.70 9.19
C MET A 122 1.03 14.25 9.27
N THR A 123 -0.13 14.01 9.85
CA THR A 123 -0.76 12.70 9.85
C THR A 123 -2.03 12.74 9.01
N THR A 124 -2.15 11.82 8.07
CA THR A 124 -3.38 11.60 7.31
C THR A 124 -3.98 10.27 7.72
N LYS A 125 -5.24 10.29 8.16
CA LYS A 125 -6.03 9.08 8.43
C LYS A 125 -6.87 8.74 7.22
N TYR A 126 -6.91 7.47 6.88
CA TYR A 126 -7.65 6.93 5.74
C TYR A 126 -8.75 6.00 6.21
N THR A 127 -9.90 6.11 5.57
CA THR A 127 -10.96 5.11 5.65
C THR A 127 -11.43 4.85 4.23
N GLY A 128 -11.34 3.61 3.78
CA GLY A 128 -11.81 3.20 2.46
C GLY A 128 -13.03 2.31 2.56
N THR A 129 -13.95 2.47 1.62
CA THR A 129 -15.12 1.59 1.46
C THR A 129 -15.21 1.17 0.01
N TRP A 130 -15.26 -0.13 -0.22
CA TRP A 130 -15.45 -0.69 -1.56
C TRP A 130 -16.86 -0.43 -2.08
N LYS A 131 -16.99 -0.05 -3.33
CA LYS A 131 -18.24 0.37 -3.98
C LYS A 131 -18.61 -0.48 -5.19
N GLY A 132 -17.95 -1.59 -5.39
CA GLY A 132 -18.17 -2.46 -6.52
C GLY A 132 -17.03 -2.44 -7.54
N GLU A 133 -17.26 -3.03 -8.67
CA GLU A 133 -16.28 -3.04 -9.75
C GLU A 133 -16.11 -1.66 -10.40
N CYS A 134 -14.93 -1.43 -11.00
CA CYS A 134 -14.70 -0.23 -11.79
C CYS A 134 -15.62 -0.23 -13.02
N THR A 135 -16.36 0.85 -13.22
CA THR A 135 -17.12 1.04 -14.46
C THR A 135 -16.13 1.36 -15.60
N LYS A 136 -16.14 0.54 -16.64
CA LYS A 136 -15.42 0.87 -17.89
C LYS A 136 -16.03 2.15 -18.47
N LYS A 137 -15.20 3.16 -18.64
CA LYS A 137 -15.55 4.30 -19.48
C LYS A 137 -15.41 3.95 -20.93
#